data_899d5023836ffd75fa536b3183478115
#
_entry.id   899d5023836ffd75fa536b3183478115
#
_cell.length_a   1.000
_cell.length_b   1.000
_cell.length_c   1.000
_cell.angle_alpha   90.00
_cell.angle_beta   90.00
_cell.angle_gamma   90.00
#
_symmetry.space_group_name_H-M   'P 1'
#
loop_
_entity.id
_entity.type
_entity.pdbx_description
1 polymer ?
#
loop_
_entity_poly.entity_id
_entity_poly.type
_entity_poly.pdbx_seq_one_letter_code
_entity_poly.pdbx_strand_id
1 'polypeptide(L)'
;SPMSRGLGDVYKRQQLESSSEPIIFAKCTKPKYEEDISFKWGVDLKDIYKPNIDANDNANYKDLNQFIPLAKDQKIVSINKPIVKESGIDIFGNKINFLPVNAFFQVGNNITISEDKLSLVAKIDGCLFIKSGVLHVDDVYQIRGDVDFHTGNIDFNGDVIIGGDVKSGFQIISKGNIYVNGTVESSDLRSSEGSVFIKNGIQGKNNCSIKAQKGSVFTGYVQNASIECGSLFHAQNYVIDSKIESKGLVDLSGGDGIIRGSEVLSKIIKCNTIGSENSS
;
A
#
# COMPACT_ATOMS: atom_id res chain seq x y z
N SER A 1 -30.00 -18.83 -46.56
CA SER A 1 -29.16 -19.98 -46.94
C SER A 1 -27.78 -19.83 -46.24
N PRO A 2 -27.22 -20.88 -45.61
CA PRO A 2 -25.92 -20.83 -44.91
C PRO A 2 -24.73 -20.57 -45.84
N MET A 3 -24.87 -20.72 -47.15
CA MET A 3 -23.77 -20.53 -48.10
C MET A 3 -23.42 -19.06 -48.42
N SER A 4 -24.29 -18.10 -48.15
CA SER A 4 -23.99 -16.70 -48.46
C SER A 4 -23.10 -16.00 -47.41
N ARG A 5 -23.00 -16.54 -46.22
CA ARG A 5 -22.11 -15.99 -45.17
C ARG A 5 -20.63 -16.34 -45.38
N GLY A 6 -20.32 -17.52 -45.94
CA GLY A 6 -18.94 -17.96 -46.14
C GLY A 6 -18.20 -17.23 -47.26
N LEU A 7 -18.87 -16.85 -48.34
CA LEU A 7 -18.26 -16.12 -49.47
C LEU A 7 -17.89 -14.66 -49.09
N GLY A 8 -18.73 -13.99 -48.29
CA GLY A 8 -18.45 -12.65 -47.80
C GLY A 8 -17.19 -12.59 -46.90
N ASP A 9 -16.95 -13.63 -46.08
CA ASP A 9 -15.80 -13.70 -45.20
C ASP A 9 -14.48 -13.99 -45.95
N VAL A 10 -14.55 -14.76 -47.03
CA VAL A 10 -13.36 -15.04 -47.90
C VAL A 10 -12.97 -13.79 -48.69
N TYR A 11 -13.92 -13.06 -49.28
CA TYR A 11 -13.60 -11.81 -49.95
C TYR A 11 -13.05 -10.74 -49.03
N LYS A 12 -13.55 -10.62 -47.82
CA LYS A 12 -13.03 -9.70 -46.82
C LYS A 12 -11.62 -10.08 -46.35
N ARG A 13 -11.32 -11.37 -46.22
CA ARG A 13 -9.95 -11.85 -45.93
C ARG A 13 -8.95 -11.51 -47.06
N GLN A 14 -9.32 -11.71 -48.32
CA GLN A 14 -8.49 -11.39 -49.48
C GLN A 14 -8.21 -9.88 -49.59
N GLN A 15 -9.18 -9.01 -49.23
CA GLN A 15 -8.95 -7.56 -49.13
C GLN A 15 -7.99 -7.17 -48.00
N LEU A 16 -8.01 -7.88 -46.89
CA LEU A 16 -7.05 -7.67 -45.76
C LEU A 16 -5.61 -8.00 -46.13
N GLU A 17 -5.40 -9.03 -46.98
CA GLU A 17 -4.08 -9.45 -47.41
C GLU A 17 -3.48 -8.55 -48.50
N SER A 18 -4.30 -7.79 -49.21
CA SER A 18 -3.86 -6.95 -50.35
C SER A 18 -3.83 -5.44 -50.10
N SER A 19 -4.28 -4.98 -48.93
CA SER A 19 -4.40 -3.54 -48.63
C SER A 19 -3.32 -3.10 -47.64
N SER A 20 -2.61 -2.02 -48.00
CA SER A 20 -1.68 -1.33 -47.09
C SER A 20 -2.39 -0.36 -46.14
N GLU A 21 -3.67 -0.14 -46.28
CA GLU A 21 -4.48 0.72 -45.41
C GLU A 21 -5.39 -0.10 -44.48
N PRO A 22 -5.67 0.41 -43.26
CA PRO A 22 -6.51 -0.31 -42.30
C PRO A 22 -7.95 -0.41 -42.83
N ILE A 23 -8.43 -1.63 -43.07
CA ILE A 23 -9.80 -1.91 -43.50
C ILE A 23 -10.70 -2.03 -42.26
N ILE A 24 -11.76 -1.23 -42.19
CA ILE A 24 -12.79 -1.34 -41.14
C ILE A 24 -13.62 -2.60 -41.42
N PHE A 25 -13.36 -3.65 -40.61
CA PHE A 25 -13.99 -4.95 -40.75
C PHE A 25 -15.37 -5.04 -40.08
N ALA A 26 -15.49 -4.36 -38.94
CA ALA A 26 -16.76 -4.24 -38.20
C ALA A 26 -16.82 -2.90 -37.49
N LYS A 27 -18.01 -2.35 -37.35
CA LYS A 27 -18.24 -1.07 -36.69
C LYS A 27 -19.23 -1.27 -35.54
N CYS A 28 -18.85 -0.89 -34.34
CA CYS A 28 -19.75 -0.81 -33.20
C CYS A 28 -20.29 0.61 -33.03
N THR A 29 -21.50 0.74 -32.47
CA THR A 29 -22.07 2.04 -32.07
C THR A 29 -22.20 2.06 -30.55
N LYS A 30 -21.81 3.19 -29.92
CA LYS A 30 -22.00 3.38 -28.48
C LYS A 30 -23.47 3.69 -28.18
N PRO A 31 -24.01 3.26 -27.03
CA PRO A 31 -25.33 3.68 -26.59
C PRO A 31 -25.35 5.20 -26.34
N LYS A 32 -26.49 5.83 -26.55
CA LYS A 32 -26.76 7.23 -26.17
C LYS A 32 -27.66 7.25 -24.95
N TYR A 33 -27.37 8.15 -24.03
CA TYR A 33 -28.08 8.30 -22.77
C TYR A 33 -28.89 9.61 -22.76
N GLU A 34 -29.93 9.66 -21.93
CA GLU A 34 -30.72 10.87 -21.72
C GLU A 34 -29.97 11.92 -20.90
N GLU A 35 -29.14 11.46 -19.95
CA GLU A 35 -28.31 12.28 -19.09
C GLU A 35 -26.86 11.78 -19.12
N ASP A 36 -25.91 12.64 -18.79
CA ASP A 36 -24.51 12.28 -18.67
C ASP A 36 -24.28 11.27 -17.56
N ILE A 37 -23.37 10.33 -17.79
CA ILE A 37 -23.00 9.33 -16.80
C ILE A 37 -22.31 10.02 -15.62
N SER A 38 -22.87 9.87 -14.43
CA SER A 38 -22.30 10.38 -13.21
C SER A 38 -21.52 9.29 -12.47
N PHE A 39 -20.38 9.69 -11.87
CA PHE A 39 -19.51 8.81 -11.09
C PHE A 39 -19.66 9.13 -9.60
N LYS A 40 -19.91 8.08 -8.81
CA LYS A 40 -19.89 8.16 -7.35
C LYS A 40 -18.68 7.40 -6.83
N TRP A 41 -17.73 8.13 -6.25
CA TRP A 41 -16.60 7.53 -5.58
C TRP A 41 -17.04 6.96 -4.24
N GLY A 42 -16.66 5.72 -3.95
CA GLY A 42 -16.83 5.06 -2.65
C GLY A 42 -15.72 5.39 -1.67
N VAL A 43 -14.80 6.27 -2.08
CA VAL A 43 -13.62 6.74 -1.35
C VAL A 43 -13.56 8.26 -1.46
N ASP A 44 -13.03 8.91 -0.44
CA ASP A 44 -12.84 10.36 -0.50
C ASP A 44 -11.52 10.70 -1.19
N LEU A 45 -11.62 11.24 -2.40
CA LEU A 45 -10.47 11.72 -3.17
C LEU A 45 -10.06 13.14 -2.80
N LYS A 46 -10.90 13.88 -2.04
CA LYS A 46 -10.67 15.31 -1.78
C LYS A 46 -9.61 15.56 -0.72
N ASP A 47 -9.38 14.57 0.14
CA ASP A 47 -8.47 14.72 1.28
C ASP A 47 -7.07 14.15 1.04
N ILE A 48 -6.76 13.73 -0.19
CA ILE A 48 -5.39 13.40 -0.56
C ILE A 48 -4.54 14.68 -0.42
N TYR A 49 -3.50 14.62 0.42
CA TYR A 49 -2.58 15.74 0.74
C TYR A 49 -3.15 16.89 1.57
N LYS A 50 -4.35 16.76 2.14
CA LYS A 50 -4.83 17.74 3.11
C LYS A 50 -4.42 17.33 4.53
N PRO A 51 -3.92 18.27 5.36
CA PRO A 51 -3.67 17.99 6.77
C PRO A 51 -5.01 17.75 7.48
N ASN A 52 -5.02 16.82 8.46
CA ASN A 52 -6.16 16.67 9.34
C ASN A 52 -6.31 17.94 10.21
N ILE A 53 -7.51 18.48 10.26
CA ILE A 53 -7.85 19.62 11.11
C ILE A 53 -8.55 19.07 12.35
N ASP A 54 -8.02 19.39 13.54
CA ASP A 54 -8.63 18.98 14.80
C ASP A 54 -9.87 19.84 15.14
N ALA A 55 -10.59 19.46 16.21
CA ALA A 55 -11.78 20.18 16.67
C ALA A 55 -11.50 21.64 17.13
N ASN A 56 -10.24 22.04 17.23
CA ASN A 56 -9.78 23.36 17.62
C ASN A 56 -9.19 24.16 16.44
N ASP A 57 -9.45 23.71 15.21
CA ASP A 57 -9.00 24.34 13.95
C ASP A 57 -7.47 24.33 13.75
N ASN A 58 -6.73 23.45 14.45
CA ASN A 58 -5.30 23.26 14.26
C ASN A 58 -5.05 22.24 13.14
N ALA A 59 -4.27 22.64 12.14
CA ALA A 59 -3.86 21.74 11.07
C ALA A 59 -2.72 20.81 11.54
N ASN A 60 -2.98 19.50 11.58
CA ASN A 60 -1.94 18.50 11.85
C ASN A 60 -1.25 18.09 10.54
N TYR A 61 -0.13 18.69 10.25
CA TYR A 61 0.67 18.41 9.04
C TYR A 61 1.39 17.05 9.09
N LYS A 62 1.34 16.32 10.21
CA LYS A 62 1.89 14.98 10.31
C LYS A 62 0.92 13.89 9.82
N ASP A 63 -0.38 14.19 9.79
CA ASP A 63 -1.42 13.27 9.33
C ASP A 63 -1.89 13.66 7.93
N LEU A 64 -1.00 13.52 6.96
CA LEU A 64 -1.32 13.71 5.54
C LEU A 64 -1.83 12.40 4.96
N ASN A 65 -3.09 12.39 4.52
CA ASN A 65 -3.66 11.25 3.80
C ASN A 65 -3.05 11.17 2.39
N GLN A 66 -1.93 10.48 2.24
CA GLN A 66 -1.27 10.30 0.93
C GLN A 66 -1.77 9.08 0.17
N PHE A 67 -2.60 8.26 0.79
CA PHE A 67 -3.15 7.03 0.24
C PHE A 67 -4.58 6.83 0.70
N ILE A 68 -5.33 6.06 -0.08
CA ILE A 68 -6.72 5.74 0.22
C ILE A 68 -6.76 4.28 0.66
N PRO A 69 -6.91 3.99 1.97
CA PRO A 69 -7.07 2.63 2.43
C PRO A 69 -8.39 2.05 1.94
N LEU A 70 -8.35 0.79 1.56
CA LEU A 70 -9.51 0.02 1.12
C LEU A 70 -9.60 -1.28 1.88
N ALA A 71 -10.80 -1.63 2.30
CA ALA A 71 -11.11 -2.99 2.71
C ALA A 71 -11.43 -3.86 1.49
N LYS A 72 -11.20 -5.16 1.61
CA LYS A 72 -11.68 -6.13 0.63
C LYS A 72 -13.18 -5.96 0.41
N ASP A 73 -13.60 -6.09 -0.85
CA ASP A 73 -14.99 -5.93 -1.31
C ASP A 73 -15.55 -4.50 -1.19
N GLN A 74 -14.73 -3.53 -0.80
CA GLN A 74 -15.11 -2.12 -0.77
C GLN A 74 -15.24 -1.58 -2.20
N LYS A 75 -16.32 -0.80 -2.45
CA LYS A 75 -16.52 -0.11 -3.72
C LYS A 75 -15.56 1.07 -3.85
N ILE A 76 -14.83 1.11 -4.96
CA ILE A 76 -13.88 2.20 -5.30
C ILE A 76 -14.64 3.33 -6.00
N VAL A 77 -15.33 2.98 -7.06
CA VAL A 77 -16.15 3.90 -7.86
C VAL A 77 -17.36 3.16 -8.40
N SER A 78 -18.47 3.83 -8.51
CA SER A 78 -19.68 3.33 -9.16
C SER A 78 -20.24 4.36 -10.14
N ILE A 79 -20.93 3.85 -11.15
CA ILE A 79 -21.72 4.68 -12.07
C ILE A 79 -23.21 4.50 -11.75
N ASN A 80 -23.96 5.59 -11.81
CA ASN A 80 -25.42 5.49 -11.76
C ASN A 80 -25.90 4.77 -13.02
N LYS A 81 -26.88 3.86 -12.89
CA LYS A 81 -27.42 3.16 -14.07
C LYS A 81 -28.01 4.19 -15.03
N PRO A 82 -27.43 4.36 -16.23
CA PRO A 82 -27.87 5.42 -17.13
C PRO A 82 -29.23 5.07 -17.77
N ILE A 83 -30.05 6.09 -18.00
CA ILE A 83 -31.27 5.95 -18.78
C ILE A 83 -30.89 5.97 -20.25
N VAL A 84 -31.22 4.89 -20.95
CA VAL A 84 -30.82 4.68 -22.37
C VAL A 84 -31.81 5.38 -23.30
N LYS A 85 -31.32 6.32 -24.09
CA LYS A 85 -32.08 6.95 -25.16
C LYS A 85 -32.05 6.12 -26.45
N GLU A 86 -30.87 5.64 -26.84
CA GLU A 86 -30.67 4.77 -27.99
C GLU A 86 -29.66 3.66 -27.60
N SER A 87 -30.02 2.39 -27.86
CA SER A 87 -29.09 1.29 -27.66
C SER A 87 -27.94 1.32 -28.66
N GLY A 88 -26.74 1.04 -28.20
CA GLY A 88 -25.61 0.76 -29.07
C GLY A 88 -25.68 -0.65 -29.67
N ILE A 89 -24.76 -0.96 -30.58
CA ILE A 89 -24.65 -2.27 -31.23
C ILE A 89 -23.17 -2.69 -31.18
N ASP A 90 -22.88 -3.90 -30.70
CA ASP A 90 -21.54 -4.46 -30.74
C ASP A 90 -21.14 -4.95 -32.12
N ILE A 91 -19.90 -5.39 -32.29
CA ILE A 91 -19.40 -5.93 -33.57
C ILE A 91 -20.09 -7.22 -34.01
N PHE A 92 -20.85 -7.89 -33.15
CA PHE A 92 -21.61 -9.10 -33.41
C PHE A 92 -23.10 -8.81 -33.70
N GLY A 93 -23.53 -7.55 -33.58
CA GLY A 93 -24.91 -7.12 -33.78
C GLY A 93 -25.78 -7.19 -32.52
N ASN A 94 -25.21 -7.46 -31.33
CA ASN A 94 -25.96 -7.48 -30.10
C ASN A 94 -26.19 -6.06 -29.57
N LYS A 95 -27.36 -5.82 -28.98
CA LYS A 95 -27.70 -4.54 -28.37
C LYS A 95 -26.88 -4.30 -27.09
N ILE A 96 -26.26 -3.12 -26.98
CA ILE A 96 -25.59 -2.63 -25.79
C ILE A 96 -26.44 -1.52 -25.17
N ASN A 97 -26.98 -1.72 -23.98
CA ASN A 97 -27.80 -0.73 -23.31
C ASN A 97 -26.95 0.24 -22.46
N PHE A 98 -25.83 -0.23 -21.90
CA PHE A 98 -24.89 0.63 -21.16
C PHE A 98 -23.46 0.10 -21.29
N LEU A 99 -22.50 0.99 -21.13
CA LEU A 99 -21.09 0.64 -21.06
C LEU A 99 -20.75 0.27 -19.62
N PRO A 100 -19.99 -0.82 -19.39
CA PRO A 100 -19.55 -1.19 -18.05
C PRO A 100 -18.57 -0.16 -17.49
N VAL A 101 -18.45 -0.10 -16.16
CA VAL A 101 -17.61 0.89 -15.46
C VAL A 101 -16.15 0.91 -15.93
N ASN A 102 -15.59 -0.23 -16.31
CA ASN A 102 -14.24 -0.33 -16.88
C ASN A 102 -14.09 0.23 -18.30
N ALA A 103 -15.17 0.66 -18.95
CA ALA A 103 -15.07 1.43 -20.18
C ALA A 103 -14.64 2.89 -19.93
N PHE A 104 -14.73 3.36 -18.68
CA PHE A 104 -14.39 4.72 -18.26
C PHE A 104 -13.09 4.80 -17.45
N PHE A 105 -12.67 3.68 -16.86
CA PHE A 105 -11.47 3.60 -16.00
C PHE A 105 -10.56 2.49 -16.48
N GLN A 106 -9.27 2.79 -16.55
CA GLN A 106 -8.27 1.75 -16.74
C GLN A 106 -8.04 1.05 -15.39
N VAL A 107 -8.19 -0.27 -15.39
CA VAL A 107 -8.17 -1.12 -14.20
C VAL A 107 -6.93 -1.98 -14.20
N GLY A 108 -6.14 -1.88 -13.15
CA GLY A 108 -4.93 -2.65 -12.90
C GLY A 108 -5.13 -3.78 -11.89
N ASN A 109 -4.12 -4.01 -11.07
CA ASN A 109 -4.09 -5.15 -10.14
C ASN A 109 -5.12 -5.02 -9.01
N ASN A 110 -5.60 -6.18 -8.53
CA ASN A 110 -6.45 -6.34 -7.34
C ASN A 110 -7.74 -5.50 -7.34
N ILE A 111 -8.25 -5.19 -8.52
CA ILE A 111 -9.56 -4.58 -8.71
C ILE A 111 -10.41 -5.53 -9.54
N THR A 112 -11.67 -5.65 -9.19
CA THR A 112 -12.67 -6.42 -9.96
C THR A 112 -13.86 -5.55 -10.30
N ILE A 113 -14.60 -5.98 -11.32
CA ILE A 113 -15.85 -5.34 -11.73
C ILE A 113 -16.97 -6.10 -11.02
N SER A 114 -17.93 -5.36 -10.43
CA SER A 114 -19.13 -5.94 -9.83
C SER A 114 -19.98 -6.72 -10.85
N GLU A 115 -20.79 -7.66 -10.40
CA GLU A 115 -21.65 -8.49 -11.26
C GLU A 115 -22.59 -7.65 -12.13
N ASP A 116 -23.12 -6.55 -11.59
CA ASP A 116 -23.96 -5.58 -12.30
C ASP A 116 -23.18 -4.72 -13.30
N LYS A 117 -21.85 -4.82 -13.35
CA LYS A 117 -20.91 -4.06 -14.17
C LYS A 117 -20.92 -2.54 -13.93
N LEU A 118 -21.51 -2.10 -12.83
CA LEU A 118 -21.67 -0.68 -12.50
C LEU A 118 -20.63 -0.18 -11.51
N SER A 119 -19.84 -1.05 -10.87
CA SER A 119 -18.87 -0.66 -9.84
C SER A 119 -17.52 -1.36 -10.01
N LEU A 120 -16.44 -0.67 -9.63
CA LEU A 120 -15.12 -1.25 -9.36
C LEU A 120 -15.00 -1.53 -7.87
N VAL A 121 -14.47 -2.70 -7.53
CA VAL A 121 -14.40 -3.23 -6.17
C VAL A 121 -13.00 -3.73 -5.89
N ALA A 122 -12.47 -3.48 -4.69
CA ALA A 122 -11.19 -3.99 -4.25
C ALA A 122 -11.25 -5.51 -4.00
N LYS A 123 -10.28 -6.28 -4.52
CA LYS A 123 -10.16 -7.73 -4.32
C LYS A 123 -9.50 -8.12 -3.01
N ILE A 124 -8.73 -7.22 -2.45
CA ILE A 124 -7.92 -7.40 -1.23
C ILE A 124 -8.03 -6.18 -0.34
N ASP A 125 -7.67 -6.32 0.94
CA ASP A 125 -7.33 -5.20 1.79
C ASP A 125 -6.06 -4.54 1.25
N GLY A 126 -6.00 -3.23 1.17
CA GLY A 126 -4.83 -2.55 0.60
C GLY A 126 -5.02 -1.05 0.43
N CYS A 127 -4.23 -0.46 -0.43
CA CYS A 127 -4.32 0.95 -0.79
C CYS A 127 -4.63 1.16 -2.27
N LEU A 128 -5.49 2.13 -2.56
CA LEU A 128 -5.73 2.60 -3.90
C LEU A 128 -4.60 3.52 -4.36
N PHE A 129 -4.01 3.17 -5.49
CA PHE A 129 -3.02 3.98 -6.19
C PHE A 129 -3.50 4.30 -7.61
N ILE A 130 -3.15 5.48 -8.09
CA ILE A 130 -3.36 5.88 -9.46
C ILE A 130 -1.99 6.09 -10.11
N LYS A 131 -1.59 5.18 -11.00
CA LYS A 131 -0.33 5.27 -11.76
C LYS A 131 -0.66 5.42 -13.23
N SER A 132 -0.21 6.51 -13.85
CA SER A 132 -0.44 6.79 -15.29
C SER A 132 -1.90 6.65 -15.72
N GLY A 133 -2.85 7.06 -14.87
CA GLY A 133 -4.28 6.97 -15.14
C GLY A 133 -4.90 5.59 -14.91
N VAL A 134 -4.13 4.60 -14.45
CA VAL A 134 -4.60 3.25 -14.12
C VAL A 134 -4.81 3.13 -12.61
N LEU A 135 -5.97 2.61 -12.22
CA LEU A 135 -6.32 2.31 -10.83
C LEU A 135 -5.71 0.97 -10.42
N HIS A 136 -4.99 0.92 -9.31
CA HIS A 136 -4.42 -0.29 -8.71
C HIS A 136 -4.76 -0.34 -7.22
N VAL A 137 -4.89 -1.55 -6.69
CA VAL A 137 -4.91 -1.80 -5.23
C VAL A 137 -3.72 -2.68 -4.91
N ASP A 138 -2.80 -2.15 -4.10
CA ASP A 138 -1.61 -2.88 -3.67
C ASP A 138 -1.70 -3.16 -2.15
N ASP A 139 -1.21 -4.32 -1.72
CA ASP A 139 -1.09 -4.74 -0.33
C ASP A 139 0.22 -4.28 0.32
N VAL A 140 1.05 -3.56 -0.43
CA VAL A 140 2.32 -2.98 0.01
C VAL A 140 2.30 -1.47 -0.19
N TYR A 141 2.59 -0.72 0.88
CA TYR A 141 2.79 0.73 0.80
C TYR A 141 4.27 1.06 0.70
N GLN A 142 4.72 1.55 -0.45
CA GLN A 142 6.11 1.86 -0.70
C GLN A 142 6.38 3.36 -0.77
N ILE A 143 7.27 3.85 0.12
CA ILE A 143 7.82 5.20 0.14
C ILE A 143 9.25 5.14 -0.38
N ARG A 144 9.58 5.93 -1.41
CA ARG A 144 10.94 5.91 -2.01
C ARG A 144 11.99 6.64 -1.20
N GLY A 145 11.60 7.65 -0.44
CA GLY A 145 12.46 8.49 0.38
C GLY A 145 12.23 8.30 1.87
N ASP A 146 12.38 9.40 2.62
CA ASP A 146 12.20 9.46 4.06
C ASP A 146 10.72 9.58 4.45
N VAL A 147 10.41 9.17 5.68
CA VAL A 147 9.17 9.56 6.34
C VAL A 147 9.43 10.84 7.10
N ASP A 148 8.85 11.94 6.63
CA ASP A 148 9.00 13.30 7.11
C ASP A 148 7.67 14.08 7.04
N PHE A 149 7.70 15.39 7.12
CA PHE A 149 6.50 16.25 7.02
C PHE A 149 5.78 16.18 5.66
N HIS A 150 6.45 15.72 4.58
CA HIS A 150 5.82 15.53 3.28
C HIS A 150 5.09 14.18 3.21
N THR A 151 5.61 13.18 3.91
CA THR A 151 5.02 11.84 3.97
C THR A 151 3.91 11.76 5.02
N GLY A 152 4.12 12.39 6.18
CA GLY A 152 3.22 12.31 7.33
C GLY A 152 3.27 10.96 8.05
N ASN A 153 2.35 10.79 9.00
CA ASN A 153 2.12 9.53 9.70
C ASN A 153 1.51 8.49 8.76
N ILE A 154 1.78 7.20 9.02
CA ILE A 154 1.34 6.09 8.17
C ILE A 154 0.54 5.12 9.02
N ASP A 155 -0.66 4.77 8.55
CA ASP A 155 -1.49 3.67 9.08
C ASP A 155 -1.96 2.81 7.92
N PHE A 156 -1.44 1.57 7.82
CA PHE A 156 -1.64 0.74 6.65
C PHE A 156 -1.91 -0.73 6.99
N ASN A 157 -2.89 -1.33 6.31
CA ASN A 157 -3.32 -2.73 6.54
C ASN A 157 -2.47 -3.80 5.85
N GLY A 158 -1.29 -3.46 5.33
CA GLY A 158 -0.37 -4.39 4.65
C GLY A 158 1.07 -4.12 5.05
N ASP A 159 2.02 -4.51 4.21
CA ASP A 159 3.44 -4.25 4.42
C ASP A 159 3.79 -2.80 4.07
N VAL A 160 4.68 -2.17 4.87
CA VAL A 160 5.19 -0.82 4.63
C VAL A 160 6.67 -0.88 4.32
N ILE A 161 7.10 -0.30 3.19
CA ILE A 161 8.50 -0.22 2.77
C ILE A 161 8.92 1.24 2.67
N ILE A 162 9.92 1.62 3.45
CA ILE A 162 10.49 2.96 3.49
C ILE A 162 11.91 2.91 2.91
N GLY A 163 12.13 3.66 1.83
CA GLY A 163 13.41 3.69 1.09
C GLY A 163 14.51 4.47 1.79
N GLY A 164 14.16 5.38 2.69
CA GLY A 164 15.05 6.24 3.46
C GLY A 164 14.92 6.07 4.97
N ASP A 165 15.05 7.20 5.67
CA ASP A 165 14.97 7.31 7.13
C ASP A 165 13.54 7.55 7.60
N VAL A 166 13.27 7.26 8.88
CA VAL A 166 12.08 7.75 9.59
C VAL A 166 12.52 8.87 10.52
N LYS A 167 12.09 10.10 10.20
CA LYS A 167 12.47 11.29 10.96
C LYS A 167 11.70 11.40 12.28
N SER A 168 12.25 12.18 13.21
CA SER A 168 11.72 12.33 14.56
C SER A 168 10.27 12.79 14.60
N GLY A 169 9.47 12.14 15.45
CA GLY A 169 8.10 12.52 15.78
C GLY A 169 7.04 11.99 14.82
N PHE A 170 7.38 11.08 13.92
CA PHE A 170 6.41 10.40 13.06
C PHE A 170 6.00 9.04 13.62
N GLN A 171 4.81 8.59 13.22
CA GLN A 171 4.24 7.31 13.60
C GLN A 171 3.97 6.46 12.36
N ILE A 172 4.32 5.17 12.46
CA ILE A 172 4.05 4.18 11.43
C ILE A 172 3.33 3.01 12.07
N ILE A 173 2.10 2.77 11.65
CA ILE A 173 1.30 1.62 12.05
C ILE A 173 1.11 0.73 10.82
N SER A 174 1.39 -0.55 10.98
CA SER A 174 1.21 -1.56 9.93
C SER A 174 0.57 -2.82 10.51
N LYS A 175 -0.31 -3.46 9.74
CA LYS A 175 -0.74 -4.81 10.07
C LYS A 175 0.32 -5.84 9.70
N GLY A 176 1.00 -5.64 8.57
CA GLY A 176 2.07 -6.49 8.04
C GLY A 176 3.46 -6.09 8.52
N ASN A 177 4.47 -6.35 7.71
CA ASN A 177 5.86 -6.01 8.01
C ASN A 177 6.15 -4.52 7.78
N ILE A 178 7.15 -4.01 8.50
CA ILE A 178 7.71 -2.68 8.29
C ILE A 178 9.18 -2.83 7.90
N TYR A 179 9.55 -2.31 6.73
CA TYR A 179 10.92 -2.30 6.22
C TYR A 179 11.43 -0.86 6.13
N VAL A 180 12.51 -0.54 6.83
CA VAL A 180 13.18 0.76 6.79
C VAL A 180 14.60 0.57 6.27
N ASN A 181 14.91 1.09 5.08
CA ASN A 181 16.25 1.00 4.50
C ASN A 181 17.26 1.97 5.13
N GLY A 182 16.80 2.89 5.93
CA GLY A 182 17.58 3.90 6.63
C GLY A 182 17.66 3.68 8.14
N THR A 183 17.68 4.81 8.86
CA THR A 183 17.70 4.93 10.32
C THR A 183 16.33 5.37 10.83
N VAL A 184 15.94 4.90 12.01
CA VAL A 184 14.77 5.39 12.73
C VAL A 184 15.23 6.35 13.81
N GLU A 185 14.81 7.60 13.70
CA GLU A 185 15.01 8.62 14.71
C GLU A 185 13.79 8.62 15.67
N SER A 186 13.84 9.23 16.80
CA SER A 186 12.78 9.41 17.82
C SER A 186 11.32 9.31 17.27
N SER A 187 10.88 8.11 16.90
CA SER A 187 9.62 7.82 16.21
C SER A 187 8.97 6.53 16.73
N ASP A 188 7.69 6.37 16.45
CA ASP A 188 6.91 5.19 16.85
C ASP A 188 6.62 4.28 15.65
N LEU A 189 7.08 3.03 15.69
CA LEU A 189 6.77 2.01 14.69
C LEU A 189 6.01 0.86 15.35
N ARG A 190 4.87 0.47 14.77
CA ARG A 190 4.05 -0.62 15.29
C ARG A 190 3.61 -1.56 14.17
N SER A 191 3.99 -2.83 14.30
CA SER A 191 3.46 -3.92 13.51
C SER A 191 2.60 -4.83 14.38
N SER A 192 1.38 -5.14 13.96
CA SER A 192 0.47 -5.99 14.73
C SER A 192 0.65 -7.48 14.44
N GLU A 193 0.93 -7.87 13.20
CA GLU A 193 1.08 -9.28 12.79
C GLU A 193 2.45 -9.61 12.21
N GLY A 194 3.14 -8.62 11.64
CA GLY A 194 4.44 -8.77 10.99
C GLY A 194 5.63 -8.45 11.90
N SER A 195 6.77 -8.30 11.26
CA SER A 195 8.07 -7.96 11.85
C SER A 195 8.52 -6.57 11.41
N VAL A 196 9.48 -6.00 12.14
CA VAL A 196 10.10 -4.71 11.84
C VAL A 196 11.56 -4.92 11.47
N PHE A 197 11.95 -4.47 10.28
CA PHE A 197 13.30 -4.58 9.72
C PHE A 197 13.87 -3.18 9.52
N ILE A 198 14.95 -2.84 10.23
CA ILE A 198 15.61 -1.54 10.14
C ILE A 198 17.06 -1.79 9.74
N LYS A 199 17.44 -1.38 8.55
CA LYS A 199 18.73 -1.72 7.95
C LYS A 199 19.90 -1.12 8.71
N ASN A 200 19.84 0.17 9.06
CA ASN A 200 20.92 0.84 9.75
C ASN A 200 20.78 0.69 11.28
N GLY A 201 19.90 1.44 11.90
CA GLY A 201 19.74 1.39 13.36
C GLY A 201 18.68 2.34 13.88
N ILE A 202 18.62 2.42 15.21
CA ILE A 202 17.62 3.22 15.93
C ILE A 202 18.32 4.23 16.83
N GLN A 203 17.96 5.52 16.68
CA GLN A 203 18.43 6.64 17.49
C GLN A 203 17.26 7.34 18.19
N GLY A 204 16.85 6.84 19.34
CA GLY A 204 15.55 7.19 19.92
C GLY A 204 15.52 8.45 20.77
N LYS A 205 16.65 8.98 21.24
CA LYS A 205 16.71 10.14 22.16
C LYS A 205 15.68 10.06 23.30
N ASN A 206 15.45 8.85 23.84
CA ASN A 206 14.46 8.50 24.89
C ASN A 206 12.98 8.69 24.51
N ASN A 207 12.66 8.93 23.25
CA ASN A 207 11.28 9.09 22.76
C ASN A 207 11.08 8.29 21.47
N CYS A 208 11.39 6.98 21.52
CA CYS A 208 11.24 6.07 20.38
C CYS A 208 10.68 4.75 20.88
N SER A 209 9.62 4.28 20.25
CA SER A 209 8.99 3.01 20.58
C SER A 209 8.83 2.15 19.32
N ILE A 210 9.42 0.97 19.33
CA ILE A 210 9.29 -0.01 18.25
C ILE A 210 8.55 -1.23 18.78
N LYS A 211 7.41 -1.56 18.19
CA LYS A 211 6.59 -2.70 18.62
C LYS A 211 6.28 -3.65 17.47
N ALA A 212 6.70 -4.90 17.59
CA ALA A 212 6.29 -6.01 16.72
C ALA A 212 5.51 -7.03 17.54
N GLN A 213 4.17 -6.87 17.63
CA GLN A 213 3.37 -7.60 18.63
C GLN A 213 3.47 -9.12 18.53
N LYS A 214 3.45 -9.68 17.30
CA LYS A 214 3.59 -11.13 17.03
C LYS A 214 4.95 -11.47 16.42
N GLY A 215 5.56 -10.51 15.73
CA GLY A 215 6.77 -10.69 14.96
C GLY A 215 8.06 -10.41 15.72
N SER A 216 9.10 -10.17 14.96
CA SER A 216 10.47 -9.94 15.38
C SER A 216 10.94 -8.52 15.02
N VAL A 217 11.98 -8.04 15.68
CA VAL A 217 12.65 -6.78 15.35
C VAL A 217 14.10 -7.08 14.96
N PHE A 218 14.51 -6.59 13.79
CA PHE A 218 15.86 -6.71 13.25
C PHE A 218 16.43 -5.32 13.01
N THR A 219 17.65 -5.06 13.51
CA THR A 219 18.28 -3.74 13.35
C THR A 219 19.80 -3.85 13.40
N GLY A 220 20.49 -2.83 12.90
CA GLY A 220 21.94 -2.76 13.02
C GLY A 220 22.39 -2.42 14.44
N TYR A 221 21.78 -1.41 15.04
CA TYR A 221 22.06 -0.98 16.43
C TYR A 221 20.85 -0.29 17.06
N VAL A 222 20.89 -0.15 18.40
CA VAL A 222 19.85 0.57 19.16
C VAL A 222 20.50 1.50 20.18
N GLN A 223 20.02 2.74 20.22
CA GLN A 223 20.42 3.73 21.20
C GLN A 223 19.21 4.55 21.67
N ASN A 224 19.04 4.66 23.00
CA ASN A 224 17.99 5.46 23.66
C ASN A 224 16.56 5.16 23.16
N ALA A 225 16.17 3.89 23.05
CA ALA A 225 14.87 3.46 22.55
C ALA A 225 14.22 2.37 23.38
N SER A 226 12.90 2.23 23.23
CA SER A 226 12.12 1.12 23.80
C SER A 226 11.66 0.18 22.70
N ILE A 227 11.95 -1.11 22.82
CA ILE A 227 11.61 -2.13 21.83
C ILE A 227 10.84 -3.26 22.50
N GLU A 228 9.70 -3.63 21.90
CA GLU A 228 8.86 -4.74 22.34
C GLU A 228 8.60 -5.67 21.15
N CYS A 229 8.89 -6.96 21.27
CA CYS A 229 8.63 -7.93 20.22
C CYS A 229 8.10 -9.26 20.73
N GLY A 230 7.26 -9.89 19.88
CA GLY A 230 6.59 -11.16 20.21
C GLY A 230 7.48 -12.40 20.09
N SER A 231 8.61 -12.31 19.36
CA SER A 231 9.44 -13.46 19.06
C SER A 231 10.94 -13.19 19.27
N LEU A 232 11.63 -12.65 18.29
CA LEU A 232 13.06 -12.43 18.27
C LEU A 232 13.39 -10.95 18.20
N PHE A 233 14.28 -10.46 19.05
CA PHE A 233 14.99 -9.23 18.84
C PHE A 233 16.43 -9.54 18.39
N HIS A 234 16.83 -8.97 17.25
CA HIS A 234 18.20 -9.10 16.76
C HIS A 234 18.79 -7.72 16.47
N ALA A 235 19.96 -7.46 17.08
CA ALA A 235 20.79 -6.31 16.75
C ALA A 235 22.18 -6.77 16.32
N GLN A 236 22.67 -6.24 15.19
CA GLN A 236 23.95 -6.68 14.64
C GLN A 236 25.14 -6.20 15.49
N ASN A 237 25.11 -4.98 16.03
CA ASN A 237 26.26 -4.36 16.66
C ASN A 237 26.05 -4.17 18.17
N TYR A 238 25.18 -3.23 18.60
CA TYR A 238 25.05 -2.88 20.00
C TYR A 238 23.64 -2.43 20.39
N VAL A 239 23.38 -2.50 21.71
CA VAL A 239 22.23 -1.91 22.39
C VAL A 239 22.73 -1.06 23.54
N ILE A 240 22.47 0.25 23.50
CA ILE A 240 22.95 1.21 24.49
C ILE A 240 21.77 2.04 25.02
N ASP A 241 21.72 2.21 26.36
CA ASP A 241 20.76 3.07 27.06
C ASP A 241 19.30 2.84 26.61
N SER A 242 18.91 1.57 26.47
CA SER A 242 17.64 1.18 25.85
C SER A 242 16.90 0.14 26.67
N LYS A 243 15.58 0.05 26.44
CA LYS A 243 14.75 -1.00 27.02
C LYS A 243 14.32 -1.99 25.95
N ILE A 244 14.66 -3.26 26.11
CA ILE A 244 14.33 -4.33 25.17
C ILE A 244 13.48 -5.38 25.87
N GLU A 245 12.30 -5.64 25.36
CA GLU A 245 11.42 -6.71 25.82
C GLU A 245 11.10 -7.65 24.66
N SER A 246 11.56 -8.91 24.75
CA SER A 246 11.29 -9.96 23.78
C SER A 246 10.67 -11.18 24.46
N LYS A 247 9.56 -11.67 23.92
CA LYS A 247 8.92 -12.89 24.44
C LYS A 247 9.71 -14.17 24.13
N GLY A 248 10.72 -14.10 23.26
CA GLY A 248 11.52 -15.24 22.83
C GLY A 248 13.01 -15.06 23.10
N LEU A 249 13.75 -14.65 22.09
CA LEU A 249 15.22 -14.55 22.09
C LEU A 249 15.64 -13.09 21.87
N VAL A 250 16.66 -12.66 22.60
CA VAL A 250 17.47 -11.47 22.29
C VAL A 250 18.82 -11.97 21.77
N ASP A 251 19.16 -11.64 20.52
CA ASP A 251 20.38 -12.11 19.85
C ASP A 251 21.24 -10.95 19.37
N LEU A 252 22.38 -10.77 19.97
CA LEU A 252 23.46 -9.86 19.60
C LEU A 252 24.77 -10.64 19.34
N SER A 253 24.70 -11.87 18.90
CA SER A 253 25.91 -12.69 18.65
C SER A 253 26.64 -12.33 17.35
N GLY A 254 26.07 -11.43 16.50
CA GLY A 254 26.73 -10.83 15.34
C GLY A 254 27.56 -9.60 15.75
N GLY A 255 28.51 -9.19 14.93
CA GLY A 255 29.29 -7.96 15.13
C GLY A 255 29.90 -7.81 16.51
N ASP A 256 29.81 -6.59 17.08
CA ASP A 256 30.36 -6.29 18.42
C ASP A 256 29.60 -6.94 19.58
N GLY A 257 28.29 -7.12 19.42
CA GLY A 257 27.41 -7.82 20.36
C GLY A 257 27.36 -7.21 21.76
N ILE A 258 27.35 -5.87 21.87
CA ILE A 258 27.48 -5.13 23.12
C ILE A 258 26.12 -4.72 23.68
N ILE A 259 25.87 -5.00 24.97
CA ILE A 259 24.72 -4.45 25.72
C ILE A 259 25.28 -3.59 26.87
N ARG A 260 24.94 -2.28 26.89
CA ARG A 260 25.38 -1.34 27.90
C ARG A 260 24.26 -0.38 28.30
N GLY A 261 24.18 -0.07 29.63
CA GLY A 261 23.19 0.90 30.15
C GLY A 261 21.73 0.53 29.88
N SER A 262 21.43 -0.73 29.53
CA SER A 262 20.14 -1.13 29.00
C SER A 262 19.42 -2.13 29.90
N GLU A 263 18.10 -2.06 29.94
CA GLU A 263 17.23 -3.08 30.55
C GLU A 263 16.80 -4.07 29.46
N VAL A 264 17.11 -5.37 29.67
CA VAL A 264 16.75 -6.41 28.68
C VAL A 264 15.98 -7.52 29.39
N LEU A 265 14.74 -7.75 28.91
CA LEU A 265 13.86 -8.81 29.39
C LEU A 265 13.59 -9.81 28.27
N SER A 266 14.00 -11.06 28.45
CA SER A 266 13.81 -12.12 27.45
C SER A 266 13.94 -13.51 28.08
N LYS A 267 13.47 -14.56 27.38
CA LYS A 267 13.72 -15.95 27.79
C LYS A 267 15.17 -16.36 27.63
N ILE A 268 15.81 -15.92 26.57
CA ILE A 268 17.19 -16.23 26.21
C ILE A 268 17.86 -14.96 25.72
N ILE A 269 19.08 -14.69 26.22
CA ILE A 269 19.91 -13.59 25.76
C ILE A 269 21.24 -14.17 25.26
N LYS A 270 21.61 -13.83 24.01
CA LYS A 270 22.90 -14.13 23.40
C LYS A 270 23.60 -12.84 23.05
N CYS A 271 24.75 -12.58 23.60
CA CYS A 271 25.58 -11.41 23.32
C CYS A 271 27.04 -11.71 23.64
N ASN A 272 27.94 -10.87 23.11
CA ASN A 272 29.38 -11.02 23.35
C ASN A 272 29.81 -10.30 24.63
N THR A 273 29.24 -9.14 24.93
CA THR A 273 29.63 -8.31 26.08
C THR A 273 28.40 -7.69 26.74
N ILE A 274 28.31 -7.77 28.06
CA ILE A 274 27.32 -7.08 28.90
C ILE A 274 28.06 -6.13 29.86
N GLY A 275 27.62 -4.86 29.87
CA GLY A 275 28.21 -3.81 30.68
C GLY A 275 29.42 -3.15 30.02
N SER A 276 30.13 -2.32 30.81
CA SER A 276 31.41 -1.71 30.45
C SER A 276 32.37 -1.83 31.59
N GLU A 277 33.69 -1.78 31.31
CA GLU A 277 34.75 -1.83 32.36
C GLU A 277 34.63 -0.74 33.43
N ASN A 278 33.86 0.31 33.17
CA ASN A 278 33.64 1.46 34.06
C ASN A 278 32.23 1.56 34.66
N SER A 279 31.36 0.57 34.46
CA SER A 279 30.05 0.52 35.10
C SER A 279 30.11 -0.40 36.33
N SER A 280 30.46 0.17 37.46
CA SER A 280 30.23 -0.44 38.76
C SER A 280 28.79 -0.24 39.21
#